data_07c829cade680a193d84a95a103475cd
#
_entry.id   07c829cade680a193d84a95a103475cd
#
_cell.length_a   1.000
_cell.length_b   1.000
_cell.length_c   1.000
_cell.angle_alpha   90.00
_cell.angle_beta   90.00
_cell.angle_gamma   90.00
#
_symmetry.space_group_name_H-M   'P 1'
#
loop_
_entity.id
_entity.type
_entity.pdbx_description
1 polymer ?
#
loop_
_entity_poly.entity_id
_entity_poly.type
_entity_poly.pdbx_seq_one_letter_code
_entity_poly.pdbx_strand_id
1 'polypeptide(L)'
;MKKFYEKVCKLEELIALILVAGIAVLVFVSALMRTIGHPLNWAQDVALIAFAWLIFLGSDVAMRGSGLIGVDLFVKKFPAGVQKVLDILFKVIIAAFLCVLIYCGYGMTTSGWARQITSLHISYSWVTMAVPVGSFFMLISTILNIIERVKTPAGQEVKHEAGRDVG
;
A
#
# COMPACT_ATOMS: atom_id res chain seq x y z
N MET A 1 14.76 12.28 -12.27
CA MET A 1 13.73 11.29 -12.00
C MET A 1 13.66 10.91 -10.51
N LYS A 2 14.78 10.68 -9.79
CA LYS A 2 14.79 10.36 -8.34
C LYS A 2 14.06 11.41 -7.48
N LYS A 3 14.32 12.72 -7.69
CA LYS A 3 13.67 13.81 -6.91
C LYS A 3 12.15 13.89 -7.09
N PHE A 4 11.63 13.51 -8.25
CA PHE A 4 10.18 13.47 -8.48
C PHE A 4 9.54 12.29 -7.75
N TYR A 5 10.16 11.12 -7.83
CA TYR A 5 9.73 9.92 -7.10
C TYR A 5 9.72 10.13 -5.58
N GLU A 6 10.78 10.74 -5.02
CA GLU A 6 10.85 11.09 -3.60
C GLU A 6 9.72 12.03 -3.15
N LYS A 7 9.33 12.99 -4.01
CA LYS A 7 8.19 13.88 -3.72
C LYS A 7 6.86 13.13 -3.72
N VAL A 8 6.66 12.21 -4.67
CA VAL A 8 5.45 11.38 -4.73
C VAL A 8 5.38 10.49 -3.48
N CYS A 9 6.48 9.85 -3.09
CA CYS A 9 6.54 9.02 -1.89
C CYS A 9 6.19 9.80 -0.60
N LYS A 10 6.73 11.01 -0.43
CA LYS A 10 6.39 11.88 0.72
C LYS A 10 4.92 12.32 0.71
N LEU A 11 4.37 12.57 -0.48
CA LEU A 11 2.97 12.93 -0.63
C LEU A 11 2.06 11.77 -0.24
N GLU A 12 2.38 10.55 -0.67
CA GLU A 12 1.63 9.34 -0.30
C GLU A 12 1.67 9.08 1.20
N GLU A 13 2.84 9.22 1.84
CA GLU A 13 2.99 9.09 3.28
C GLU A 13 2.14 10.13 4.04
N LEU A 14 2.15 11.38 3.59
CA LEU A 14 1.33 12.44 4.18
C LEU A 14 -0.17 12.15 3.99
N ILE A 15 -0.59 11.71 2.80
CA ILE A 15 -1.98 11.35 2.53
C ILE A 15 -2.40 10.17 3.42
N ALA A 16 -1.58 9.14 3.54
CA ALA A 16 -1.86 8.00 4.42
C ALA A 16 -2.03 8.43 5.88
N LEU A 17 -1.16 9.32 6.38
CA LEU A 17 -1.25 9.86 7.74
C LEU A 17 -2.56 10.63 7.95
N ILE A 18 -2.93 11.51 7.01
CA ILE A 18 -4.18 12.27 7.07
C ILE A 18 -5.40 11.33 7.02
N LEU A 19 -5.36 10.29 6.19
CA LEU A 19 -6.43 9.29 6.10
C LEU A 19 -6.60 8.52 7.41
N VAL A 20 -5.51 8.08 8.05
CA VAL A 20 -5.56 7.41 9.36
C VAL A 20 -6.22 8.29 10.40
N ALA A 21 -5.74 9.54 10.53
CA ALA A 21 -6.29 10.49 11.49
C ALA A 21 -7.77 10.79 11.20
N GLY A 22 -8.12 11.01 9.92
CA GLY A 22 -9.50 11.27 9.48
C GLY A 22 -10.44 10.10 9.77
N ILE A 23 -10.03 8.86 9.47
CA ILE A 23 -10.79 7.64 9.77
C ILE A 23 -11.01 7.52 11.28
N ALA A 24 -9.97 7.71 12.09
CA ALA A 24 -10.06 7.62 13.55
C ALA A 24 -11.10 8.60 14.10
N VAL A 25 -11.06 9.86 13.64
CA VAL A 25 -12.01 10.89 14.05
C VAL A 25 -13.43 10.54 13.59
N LEU A 26 -13.62 10.15 12.33
CA LEU A 26 -14.94 9.80 11.78
C LEU A 26 -15.56 8.62 12.52
N VAL A 27 -14.79 7.56 12.75
CA VAL A 27 -15.27 6.37 13.47
C VAL A 27 -15.60 6.72 14.92
N PHE A 28 -14.77 7.52 15.59
CA PHE A 28 -15.01 7.97 16.96
C PHE A 28 -16.29 8.80 17.08
N VAL A 29 -16.46 9.81 16.20
CA VAL A 29 -17.68 10.66 16.17
C VAL A 29 -18.92 9.81 15.85
N SER A 30 -18.82 8.88 14.89
CA SER A 30 -19.91 7.97 14.53
C SER A 30 -20.31 7.08 15.72
N ALA A 31 -19.34 6.59 16.49
CA ALA A 31 -19.61 5.79 17.69
C ALA A 31 -20.31 6.62 18.78
N LEU A 32 -19.88 7.86 19.04
CA LEU A 32 -20.54 8.76 19.99
C LEU A 32 -22.00 9.07 19.57
N MET A 33 -22.22 9.43 18.32
CA MET A 33 -23.54 9.75 17.79
C MET A 33 -24.49 8.55 17.85
N ARG A 34 -23.97 7.34 17.63
CA ARG A 34 -24.75 6.11 17.80
C ARG A 34 -25.20 5.90 19.25
N THR A 35 -24.35 6.24 20.22
CA THR A 35 -24.69 6.13 21.65
C THR A 35 -25.79 7.13 22.07
N ILE A 36 -25.84 8.30 21.41
CA ILE A 36 -26.86 9.37 21.64
C ILE A 36 -28.18 9.04 20.90
N GLY A 37 -28.21 7.94 20.10
CA GLY A 37 -29.42 7.56 19.35
C GLY A 37 -29.55 8.19 17.96
N HIS A 38 -28.54 8.93 17.49
CA HIS A 38 -28.49 9.54 16.16
C HIS A 38 -27.37 8.93 15.30
N PRO A 39 -27.55 7.72 14.73
CA PRO A 39 -26.50 7.05 13.98
C PRO A 39 -26.16 7.79 12.66
N LEU A 40 -24.86 8.06 12.44
CA LEU A 40 -24.35 8.68 11.23
C LEU A 40 -23.88 7.61 10.25
N ASN A 41 -24.80 7.05 9.45
CA ASN A 41 -24.47 5.98 8.50
C ASN A 41 -23.50 6.45 7.40
N TRP A 42 -23.64 7.69 6.95
CA TRP A 42 -22.74 8.27 5.93
C TRP A 42 -21.28 8.35 6.40
N ALA A 43 -21.05 8.57 7.69
CA ALA A 43 -19.69 8.66 8.24
C ALA A 43 -18.97 7.30 8.20
N GLN A 44 -19.70 6.19 8.39
CA GLN A 44 -19.16 4.84 8.24
C GLN A 44 -18.81 4.54 6.78
N ASP A 45 -19.63 4.96 5.83
CA ASP A 45 -19.39 4.73 4.40
C ASP A 45 -18.17 5.56 3.92
N VAL A 46 -18.02 6.81 4.37
CA VAL A 46 -16.83 7.63 4.11
C VAL A 46 -15.58 6.99 4.71
N ALA A 47 -15.66 6.51 5.95
CA ALA A 47 -14.54 5.80 6.59
C ALA A 47 -14.15 4.53 5.83
N LEU A 48 -15.11 3.78 5.28
CA LEU A 48 -14.87 2.60 4.46
C LEU A 48 -14.10 2.95 3.17
N ILE A 49 -14.53 4.01 2.47
CA ILE A 49 -13.84 4.49 1.26
C ILE A 49 -12.40 4.90 1.60
N ALA A 50 -12.25 5.74 2.64
CA ALA A 50 -10.94 6.20 3.09
C ALA A 50 -10.02 5.04 3.51
N PHE A 51 -10.59 4.03 4.18
CA PHE A 51 -9.86 2.83 4.60
C PHE A 51 -9.37 1.98 3.43
N ALA A 52 -10.19 1.83 2.38
CA ALA A 52 -9.78 1.13 1.17
C ALA A 52 -8.54 1.79 0.52
N TRP A 53 -8.56 3.12 0.39
CA TRP A 53 -7.43 3.88 -0.13
C TRP A 53 -6.21 3.83 0.80
N LEU A 54 -6.44 3.91 2.12
CA LEU A 54 -5.38 3.84 3.12
C LEU A 54 -4.61 2.51 3.06
N ILE A 55 -5.31 1.37 2.91
CA ILE A 55 -4.67 0.06 2.84
C ILE A 55 -3.67 0.01 1.70
N PHE A 56 -4.05 0.45 0.51
CA PHE A 56 -3.17 0.37 -0.66
C PHE A 56 -2.03 1.38 -0.60
N LEU A 57 -2.30 2.63 -0.26
CA LEU A 57 -1.25 3.65 -0.09
C LEU A 57 -0.31 3.30 1.07
N GLY A 58 -0.84 2.86 2.19
CA GLY A 58 -0.05 2.44 3.34
C GLY A 58 0.80 1.19 3.06
N SER A 59 0.28 0.24 2.27
CA SER A 59 1.05 -0.93 1.85
C SER A 59 2.23 -0.55 0.95
N ASP A 60 2.06 0.42 0.04
CA ASP A 60 3.15 0.90 -0.80
C ASP A 60 4.23 1.61 0.03
N VAL A 61 3.82 2.45 0.98
CA VAL A 61 4.74 3.09 1.95
C VAL A 61 5.49 2.04 2.77
N ALA A 62 4.79 1.02 3.28
CA ALA A 62 5.39 -0.05 4.07
C ALA A 62 6.39 -0.88 3.25
N MET A 63 6.09 -1.19 2.00
CA MET A 63 7.01 -1.91 1.11
C MET A 63 8.29 -1.13 0.80
N ARG A 64 8.23 0.22 0.84
CA ARG A 64 9.42 1.08 0.63
C ARG A 64 10.25 1.25 1.89
N GLY A 65 9.60 1.29 3.06
CA GLY A 65 10.23 1.71 4.33
C GLY A 65 11.15 0.68 4.96
N SER A 66 10.79 -0.59 4.98
CA SER A 66 11.47 -1.57 5.85
C SER A 66 11.75 -2.92 5.20
N GLY A 67 11.73 -3.06 3.87
CA GLY A 67 11.81 -4.37 3.29
C GLY A 67 10.73 -5.32 3.87
N LEU A 68 10.64 -6.52 3.42
CA LEU A 68 9.75 -7.53 4.00
C LEU A 68 10.44 -8.12 5.24
N ILE A 69 10.38 -7.44 6.39
CA ILE A 69 11.10 -7.79 7.64
C ILE A 69 11.02 -9.29 7.95
N GLY A 70 9.87 -9.92 7.72
CA GLY A 70 9.69 -11.35 7.93
C GLY A 70 10.46 -12.22 6.94
N VAL A 71 10.57 -11.78 5.68
CA VAL A 71 11.29 -12.50 4.62
C VAL A 71 12.79 -12.28 4.80
N ASP A 72 13.21 -11.06 5.15
CA ASP A 72 14.61 -10.70 5.37
C ASP A 72 15.23 -11.49 6.53
N LEU A 73 14.49 -11.72 7.62
CA LEU A 73 14.93 -12.55 8.73
C LEU A 73 15.18 -14.01 8.32
N PHE A 74 14.34 -14.55 7.44
CA PHE A 74 14.48 -15.91 6.94
C PHE A 74 15.64 -16.03 5.93
N VAL A 75 15.75 -15.02 5.07
CA VAL A 75 16.76 -14.95 4.01
C VAL A 75 18.17 -14.71 4.58
N LYS A 76 18.31 -13.95 5.68
CA LYS A 76 19.60 -13.70 6.38
C LYS A 76 20.30 -14.99 6.88
N LYS A 77 19.61 -16.11 6.92
CA LYS A 77 20.18 -17.40 7.33
C LYS A 77 20.94 -18.12 6.21
N PHE A 78 20.84 -17.66 4.96
CA PHE A 78 21.47 -18.26 3.78
C PHE A 78 22.70 -17.48 3.33
N PRO A 79 23.64 -18.09 2.58
CA PRO A 79 24.80 -17.39 2.02
C PRO A 79 24.37 -16.27 1.05
N ALA A 80 25.18 -15.20 0.99
CA ALA A 80 24.84 -13.94 0.31
C ALA A 80 24.34 -14.10 -1.16
N GLY A 81 24.84 -15.10 -1.89
CA GLY A 81 24.35 -15.38 -3.25
C GLY A 81 22.92 -15.89 -3.31
N VAL A 82 22.55 -16.78 -2.36
CA VAL A 82 21.18 -17.34 -2.27
C VAL A 82 20.20 -16.27 -1.77
N GLN A 83 20.65 -15.40 -0.87
CA GLN A 83 19.84 -14.27 -0.39
C GLN A 83 19.36 -13.38 -1.53
N LYS A 84 20.27 -13.01 -2.43
CA LYS A 84 19.93 -12.16 -3.59
C LYS A 84 18.93 -12.82 -4.53
N VAL A 85 19.09 -14.11 -4.80
CA VAL A 85 18.20 -14.87 -5.68
C VAL A 85 16.81 -14.98 -5.07
N LEU A 86 16.71 -15.30 -3.77
CA LEU A 86 15.43 -15.40 -3.06
C LEU A 86 14.71 -14.06 -3.00
N ASP A 87 15.41 -12.96 -2.70
CA ASP A 87 14.83 -11.62 -2.65
C ASP A 87 14.25 -11.20 -4.01
N ILE A 88 15.00 -11.43 -5.09
CA ILE A 88 14.50 -11.16 -6.45
C ILE A 88 13.31 -12.05 -6.79
N LEU A 89 13.34 -13.34 -6.43
CA LEU A 89 12.26 -14.29 -6.69
C LEU A 89 10.96 -13.85 -6.00
N PHE A 90 11.02 -13.49 -4.70
CA PHE A 90 9.86 -13.00 -3.97
C PHE A 90 9.31 -11.72 -4.57
N LYS A 91 10.15 -10.76 -4.95
CA LYS A 91 9.71 -9.52 -5.59
C LYS A 91 9.06 -9.77 -6.96
N VAL A 92 9.54 -10.73 -7.73
CA VAL A 92 8.92 -11.14 -9.00
C VAL A 92 7.55 -11.76 -8.76
N ILE A 93 7.40 -12.63 -7.74
CA ILE A 93 6.12 -13.21 -7.36
C ILE A 93 5.14 -12.11 -6.92
N ILE A 94 5.59 -11.15 -6.12
CA ILE A 94 4.77 -10.00 -5.72
C ILE A 94 4.34 -9.19 -6.94
N ALA A 95 5.25 -8.89 -7.86
CA ALA A 95 4.94 -8.14 -9.07
C ALA A 95 3.90 -8.88 -9.94
N ALA A 96 4.02 -10.19 -10.10
CA ALA A 96 3.05 -11.01 -10.82
C ALA A 96 1.67 -10.96 -10.14
N PHE A 97 1.63 -11.08 -8.81
CA PHE A 97 0.40 -10.96 -8.03
C PHE A 97 -0.26 -9.57 -8.18
N LEU A 98 0.54 -8.49 -8.15
CA LEU A 98 0.04 -7.13 -8.36
C LEU A 98 -0.56 -6.94 -9.76
N CYS A 99 0.01 -7.56 -10.79
CA CYS A 99 -0.58 -7.55 -12.14
C CYS A 99 -1.96 -8.23 -12.17
N VAL A 100 -2.12 -9.35 -11.47
CA VAL A 100 -3.41 -10.02 -11.34
C VAL A 100 -4.41 -9.13 -10.59
N LEU A 101 -3.98 -8.46 -9.52
CA LEU A 101 -4.83 -7.52 -8.78
C LEU A 101 -5.28 -6.34 -9.63
N ILE A 102 -4.41 -5.79 -10.48
CA ILE A 102 -4.77 -4.71 -11.41
C ILE A 102 -5.84 -5.20 -12.39
N TYR A 103 -5.65 -6.38 -12.98
CA TYR A 103 -6.60 -6.95 -13.94
C TYR A 103 -7.96 -7.23 -13.31
N CYS A 104 -7.99 -7.94 -12.18
CA CYS A 104 -9.22 -8.25 -11.47
C CYS A 104 -9.89 -6.99 -10.89
N GLY A 105 -9.10 -6.06 -10.33
CA GLY A 105 -9.58 -4.80 -9.78
C GLY A 105 -10.22 -3.90 -10.83
N TYR A 106 -9.67 -3.86 -12.03
CA TYR A 106 -10.28 -3.15 -13.16
C TYR A 106 -11.65 -3.74 -13.51
N GLY A 107 -11.76 -5.07 -13.63
CA GLY A 107 -13.03 -5.74 -13.87
C GLY A 107 -14.09 -5.47 -12.80
N MET A 108 -13.69 -5.49 -11.52
CA MET A 108 -14.59 -5.16 -10.39
C MET A 108 -15.02 -3.69 -10.40
N THR A 109 -14.12 -2.78 -10.76
CA THR A 109 -14.42 -1.35 -10.81
C THR A 109 -15.44 -1.04 -11.90
N THR A 110 -15.28 -1.62 -13.08
CA THR A 110 -16.21 -1.43 -14.21
C THR A 110 -17.57 -2.05 -13.95
N SER A 111 -17.62 -3.24 -13.35
CA SER A 111 -18.88 -3.92 -13.00
C SER A 111 -19.61 -3.24 -11.82
N GLY A 112 -18.85 -2.60 -10.91
CA GLY A 112 -19.40 -1.92 -9.74
C GLY A 112 -20.01 -0.56 -10.02
N TRP A 113 -19.90 -0.03 -11.23
CA TRP A 113 -20.33 1.35 -11.54
C TRP A 113 -21.82 1.59 -11.32
N ALA A 114 -22.66 0.62 -11.63
CA ALA A 114 -24.12 0.69 -11.44
C ALA A 114 -24.54 0.53 -9.96
N ARG A 115 -23.66 0.01 -9.10
CA ARG A 115 -23.95 -0.21 -7.68
C ARG A 115 -23.66 1.06 -6.88
N GLN A 116 -24.65 1.56 -6.16
CA GLN A 116 -24.52 2.76 -5.33
C GLN A 116 -24.41 2.40 -3.85
N ILE A 117 -23.64 3.21 -3.11
CA ILE A 117 -23.60 3.20 -1.65
C ILE A 117 -24.84 3.93 -1.16
N THR A 118 -25.68 3.24 -0.39
CA THR A 118 -27.04 3.69 -0.04
C THR A 118 -27.05 5.02 0.71
N SER A 119 -26.07 5.29 1.58
CA SER A 119 -26.05 6.50 2.41
C SER A 119 -25.49 7.73 1.68
N LEU A 120 -24.58 7.53 0.72
CA LEU A 120 -23.87 8.63 0.03
C LEU A 120 -24.37 8.87 -1.39
N HIS A 121 -25.16 7.93 -1.97
CA HIS A 121 -25.58 7.94 -3.38
C HIS A 121 -24.40 8.04 -4.37
N ILE A 122 -23.21 7.56 -3.96
CA ILE A 122 -21.99 7.52 -4.78
C ILE A 122 -21.78 6.08 -5.26
N SER A 123 -21.21 5.93 -6.46
CA SER A 123 -20.88 4.60 -7.00
C SER A 123 -19.89 3.85 -6.11
N TYR A 124 -20.15 2.57 -5.88
CA TYR A 124 -19.25 1.66 -5.16
C TYR A 124 -17.89 1.52 -5.84
N SER A 125 -17.81 1.87 -7.11
CA SER A 125 -16.54 1.88 -7.87
C SER A 125 -15.46 2.75 -7.25
N TRP A 126 -15.80 3.78 -6.48
CA TRP A 126 -14.82 4.59 -5.76
C TRP A 126 -14.03 3.80 -4.70
N VAL A 127 -14.69 2.83 -4.07
CA VAL A 127 -14.03 1.89 -3.14
C VAL A 127 -13.15 0.90 -3.89
N THR A 128 -13.70 0.27 -4.94
CA THR A 128 -12.99 -0.76 -5.70
C THR A 128 -11.85 -0.21 -6.55
N MET A 129 -11.90 1.07 -6.94
CA MET A 129 -10.85 1.76 -7.69
C MET A 129 -9.54 1.90 -6.90
N ALA A 130 -9.60 1.85 -5.57
CA ALA A 130 -8.40 1.82 -4.74
C ALA A 130 -7.52 0.60 -5.04
N VAL A 131 -8.11 -0.54 -5.41
CA VAL A 131 -7.40 -1.79 -5.72
C VAL A 131 -6.49 -1.65 -6.96
N PRO A 132 -7.01 -1.35 -8.17
CA PRO A 132 -6.16 -1.27 -9.35
C PRO A 132 -5.19 -0.09 -9.29
N VAL A 133 -5.61 1.07 -8.76
CA VAL A 133 -4.76 2.26 -8.65
C VAL A 133 -3.63 2.03 -7.66
N GLY A 134 -3.94 1.56 -6.45
CA GLY A 134 -2.93 1.28 -5.42
C GLY A 134 -1.97 0.16 -5.84
N SER A 135 -2.49 -0.93 -6.43
CA SER A 135 -1.64 -2.00 -6.96
C SER A 135 -0.71 -1.52 -8.08
N PHE A 136 -1.13 -0.54 -8.87
CA PHE A 136 -0.29 0.06 -9.91
C PHE A 136 0.89 0.84 -9.31
N PHE A 137 0.67 1.65 -8.26
CA PHE A 137 1.76 2.34 -7.55
C PHE A 137 2.72 1.35 -6.89
N MET A 138 2.18 0.32 -6.21
CA MET A 138 2.99 -0.76 -5.62
C MET A 138 3.81 -1.50 -6.67
N LEU A 139 3.26 -1.73 -7.86
CA LEU A 139 3.98 -2.39 -8.96
C LEU A 139 5.17 -1.55 -9.43
N ILE A 140 4.98 -0.24 -9.60
CA ILE A 140 6.07 0.68 -9.96
C ILE A 140 7.16 0.64 -8.88
N SER A 141 6.80 0.76 -7.61
CA SER A 141 7.73 0.68 -6.48
C SER A 141 8.49 -0.65 -6.46
N THR A 142 7.80 -1.76 -6.69
CA THR A 142 8.40 -3.10 -6.73
C THR A 142 9.39 -3.24 -7.88
N ILE A 143 9.04 -2.77 -9.08
CA ILE A 143 9.92 -2.81 -10.25
C ILE A 143 11.18 -1.97 -10.01
N LEU A 144 11.05 -0.76 -9.46
CA LEU A 144 12.18 0.09 -9.14
C LEU A 144 13.12 -0.57 -8.11
N ASN A 145 12.54 -1.20 -7.08
CA ASN A 145 13.28 -1.97 -6.10
C ASN A 145 14.03 -3.18 -6.71
N ILE A 146 13.41 -3.89 -7.65
CA ILE A 146 14.06 -5.00 -8.38
C ILE A 146 15.27 -4.47 -9.18
N ILE A 147 15.08 -3.37 -9.93
CA ILE A 147 16.14 -2.78 -10.76
C ILE A 147 17.32 -2.31 -9.88
N GLU A 148 17.04 -1.71 -8.73
CA GLU A 148 18.07 -1.26 -7.80
C GLU A 148 18.82 -2.45 -7.20
N ARG A 149 18.12 -3.50 -6.83
CA ARG A 149 18.68 -4.73 -6.25
C ARG A 149 19.55 -5.51 -7.27
N VAL A 150 19.14 -5.57 -8.51
CA VAL A 150 19.93 -6.21 -9.58
C VAL A 150 21.24 -5.46 -9.82
N LYS A 151 21.24 -4.14 -9.74
CA LYS A 151 22.42 -3.29 -9.96
C LYS A 151 23.41 -3.27 -8.79
N THR A 152 22.99 -3.64 -7.59
CA THR A 152 23.82 -3.63 -6.39
C THR A 152 24.56 -4.97 -6.27
N PRO A 153 25.93 -5.01 -6.25
CA PRO A 153 26.68 -6.25 -6.08
C PRO A 153 26.48 -6.85 -4.68
N ALA A 154 26.45 -8.20 -4.62
CA ALA A 154 26.14 -9.03 -3.45
C ALA A 154 27.21 -8.93 -2.34
N GLY A 155 27.52 -7.77 -1.83
CA GLY A 155 28.52 -7.58 -0.77
C GLY A 155 28.45 -6.22 -0.09
N GLN A 156 27.70 -5.28 -0.66
CA GLN A 156 27.54 -3.93 -0.11
C GLN A 156 26.26 -3.73 0.72
N GLU A 157 25.43 -4.75 0.82
CA GLU A 157 24.10 -4.71 1.45
C GLU A 157 24.19 -4.51 2.97
N VAL A 158 25.15 -5.14 3.63
CA VAL A 158 25.31 -5.10 5.09
C VAL A 158 25.65 -3.69 5.63
N LYS A 159 26.27 -2.85 4.80
CA LYS A 159 26.63 -1.47 5.22
C LYS A 159 25.49 -0.45 5.06
N HIS A 160 24.54 -0.70 4.14
CA HIS A 160 23.45 0.26 3.88
C HIS A 160 22.26 0.09 4.84
N GLU A 161 22.02 -1.14 5.30
CA GLU A 161 20.99 -1.44 6.31
C GLU A 161 21.43 -1.00 7.71
N ALA A 162 22.68 -1.25 8.08
CA ALA A 162 23.23 -0.80 9.37
C ALA A 162 23.27 0.73 9.54
N GLY A 163 23.22 1.50 8.45
CA GLY A 163 23.16 2.96 8.47
C GLY A 163 21.76 3.56 8.55
N ARG A 164 20.69 2.76 8.33
CA ARG A 164 19.29 3.21 8.44
C ARG A 164 18.70 3.01 9.83
N ASP A 165 19.22 2.08 10.59
CA ASP A 165 18.73 1.76 11.94
C ASP A 165 19.23 2.71 13.02
N VAL A 166 20.05 3.72 12.67
CA VAL A 166 20.74 4.64 13.61
C VAL A 166 20.36 6.12 13.38
N GLY A 167 19.27 6.40 12.64
CA GLY A 167 18.85 7.78 12.37
C GLY A 167 17.45 8.11 12.87
#